data_0bd469a3dc6f4a20b2006ba95c205cf6
#
_entry.id   0bd469a3dc6f4a20b2006ba95c205cf6
#
_cell.length_a   1.000
_cell.length_b   1.000
_cell.length_c   1.000
_cell.angle_alpha   90.00
_cell.angle_beta   90.00
_cell.angle_gamma   90.00
#
_symmetry.space_group_name_H-M   'P 1'
#
loop_
_entity.id
_entity.type
_entity.pdbx_description
1 polymer ?
#
loop_
_entity_poly.entity_id
_entity_poly.type
_entity_poly.pdbx_seq_one_letter_code
_entity_poly.pdbx_strand_id
1 'polypeptide(L)'
;TWKVAATLDGKVAAADGTSKWISNETSRSDVQVLRRQADAILVGTNTVITDNPHLIPRGEFAGYAGNPIRVICGEQELPQESQIFDSAAQTVVVKSKDLDVLVERLNELGVNHVFVEAGPTLASAMVDHCLMDELVMYQAPTLLGTGKQFFAFDYPTTITDQMRLDHIST
;
A
#
# COMPACT_ATOMS: atom_id res chain seq x y z
N THR A 1 1.25 -5.92 -6.95
CA THR A 1 0.82 -4.56 -7.38
C THR A 1 0.98 -3.57 -6.25
N TRP A 2 1.74 -2.49 -6.44
CA TRP A 2 1.83 -1.37 -5.48
C TRP A 2 0.93 -0.23 -5.93
N LYS A 3 0.00 0.18 -5.07
CA LYS A 3 -0.88 1.34 -5.32
C LYS A 3 -0.38 2.55 -4.53
N VAL A 4 -0.29 3.68 -5.21
CA VAL A 4 0.00 4.98 -4.59
C VAL A 4 -0.94 6.07 -5.12
N ALA A 5 -1.31 7.02 -4.26
CA ALA A 5 -1.93 8.27 -4.66
C ALA A 5 -0.99 9.41 -4.28
N ALA A 6 -0.54 10.19 -5.25
CA ALA A 6 0.44 11.24 -5.05
C ALA A 6 0.05 12.52 -5.79
N THR A 7 0.56 13.64 -5.32
CA THR A 7 0.51 14.93 -6.03
C THR A 7 1.45 14.93 -7.24
N LEU A 8 1.36 15.92 -8.10
CA LEU A 8 2.22 16.07 -9.27
C LEU A 8 3.72 16.18 -8.90
N ASP A 9 4.03 16.71 -7.71
CA ASP A 9 5.37 16.77 -7.14
C ASP A 9 5.72 15.59 -6.22
N GLY A 10 4.98 14.47 -6.33
CA GLY A 10 5.30 13.18 -5.72
C GLY A 10 5.00 13.08 -4.22
N LYS A 11 4.10 13.89 -3.66
CA LYS A 11 3.77 13.84 -2.24
C LYS A 11 2.55 12.98 -1.94
N VAL A 12 2.63 12.17 -0.90
CA VAL A 12 1.53 11.33 -0.39
C VAL A 12 0.89 11.89 0.89
N ALA A 13 1.51 12.88 1.49
CA ALA A 13 0.98 13.62 2.63
C ALA A 13 1.61 15.02 2.68
N ALA A 14 0.91 15.96 3.27
CA ALA A 14 1.44 17.28 3.61
C ALA A 14 2.48 17.20 4.74
N ALA A 15 3.16 18.31 5.02
CA ALA A 15 4.21 18.37 6.06
C ALA A 15 3.66 18.07 7.48
N ASP A 16 2.40 18.38 7.74
CA ASP A 16 1.70 18.07 8.99
C ASP A 16 1.16 16.63 9.08
N GLY A 17 1.39 15.82 8.03
CA GLY A 17 0.93 14.43 7.94
C GLY A 17 -0.47 14.25 7.36
N THR A 18 -1.22 15.30 7.10
CA THR A 18 -2.54 15.18 6.48
C THR A 18 -2.43 14.69 5.04
N SER A 19 -3.30 13.75 4.64
CA SER A 19 -3.29 13.11 3.31
C SER A 19 -4.67 13.01 2.66
N LYS A 20 -5.72 13.25 3.41
CA LYS A 20 -7.11 13.11 2.94
C LYS A 20 -7.63 14.45 2.41
N TRP A 21 -7.97 14.60 1.12
CA TRP A 21 -7.93 13.56 0.07
C TRP A 21 -7.03 14.05 -1.07
N ILE A 22 -5.95 13.32 -1.37
CA ILE A 22 -5.11 13.61 -2.53
C ILE A 22 -5.81 13.13 -3.81
N SER A 23 -6.38 11.92 -3.80
CA SER A 23 -7.12 11.35 -4.93
C SER A 23 -8.61 11.72 -4.91
N ASN A 24 -9.23 11.75 -6.08
CA ASN A 24 -10.67 11.98 -6.25
C ASN A 24 -11.51 10.72 -5.99
N GLU A 25 -12.83 10.83 -6.11
CA GLU A 25 -13.77 9.73 -5.87
C GLU A 25 -13.62 8.61 -6.89
N THR A 26 -13.43 8.94 -8.17
CA THR A 26 -13.22 7.96 -9.25
C THR A 26 -12.01 7.07 -8.96
N SER A 27 -10.86 7.68 -8.59
CA SER A 27 -9.66 6.93 -8.19
C SER A 27 -9.93 6.02 -6.99
N ARG A 28 -10.69 6.50 -6.00
CA ARG A 28 -11.04 5.68 -4.82
C ARG A 28 -12.00 4.54 -5.14
N SER A 29 -12.88 4.70 -6.13
CA SER A 29 -13.74 3.62 -6.63
C SER A 29 -12.92 2.57 -7.36
N ASP A 30 -11.98 2.97 -8.21
CA ASP A 30 -11.09 2.08 -8.92
C ASP A 30 -10.21 1.24 -7.96
N VAL A 31 -9.74 1.83 -6.86
CA VAL A 31 -9.04 1.09 -5.78
C VAL A 31 -9.91 -0.05 -5.21
N GLN A 32 -11.24 0.06 -5.18
CA GLN A 32 -12.09 -1.03 -4.70
C GLN A 32 -12.11 -2.21 -5.68
N VAL A 33 -12.00 -1.95 -6.98
CA VAL A 33 -11.83 -2.99 -8.02
C VAL A 33 -10.51 -3.73 -7.80
N LEU A 34 -9.41 -2.99 -7.63
CA LEU A 34 -8.08 -3.58 -7.40
C LEU A 34 -8.02 -4.40 -6.11
N ARG A 35 -8.61 -3.89 -5.02
CA ARG A 35 -8.72 -4.65 -3.76
C ARG A 35 -9.44 -5.96 -3.95
N ARG A 36 -10.48 -5.97 -4.78
CA ARG A 36 -11.27 -7.16 -5.04
C ARG A 36 -10.54 -8.22 -5.86
N GLN A 37 -9.61 -7.80 -6.70
CA GLN A 37 -8.81 -8.69 -7.55
C GLN A 37 -7.63 -9.33 -6.81
N ALA A 38 -7.32 -8.84 -5.62
CA ALA A 38 -6.18 -9.31 -4.84
C ALA A 38 -6.56 -10.46 -3.90
N ASP A 39 -5.62 -11.37 -3.66
CA ASP A 39 -5.74 -12.39 -2.61
C ASP A 39 -5.47 -11.78 -1.23
N ALA A 40 -4.57 -10.81 -1.16
CA ALA A 40 -4.23 -10.12 0.07
C ALA A 40 -4.01 -8.61 -0.14
N ILE A 41 -4.35 -7.82 0.89
CA ILE A 41 -4.02 -6.38 0.96
C ILE A 41 -2.96 -6.21 2.05
N LEU A 42 -1.81 -5.65 1.67
CA LEU A 42 -0.66 -5.45 2.55
C LEU A 42 -0.50 -3.98 2.95
N VAL A 43 -0.34 -3.76 4.25
CA VAL A 43 0.00 -2.45 4.83
C VAL A 43 1.12 -2.56 5.86
N GLY A 44 1.75 -1.45 6.18
CA GLY A 44 2.66 -1.35 7.34
C GLY A 44 1.91 -1.07 8.64
N THR A 45 2.50 -1.40 9.79
CA THR A 45 1.94 -1.12 11.12
C THR A 45 1.60 0.36 11.31
N ASN A 46 2.43 1.27 10.81
CA ASN A 46 2.16 2.71 10.91
C ASN A 46 0.87 3.14 10.19
N THR A 47 0.53 2.51 9.06
CA THR A 47 -0.74 2.77 8.36
C THR A 47 -1.94 2.38 9.23
N VAL A 48 -1.86 1.26 9.94
CA VAL A 48 -2.92 0.84 10.87
C VAL A 48 -3.08 1.84 12.01
N ILE A 49 -1.97 2.27 12.60
CA ILE A 49 -1.97 3.20 13.75
C ILE A 49 -2.52 4.57 13.34
N THR A 50 -2.11 5.08 12.16
CA THR A 50 -2.45 6.46 11.75
C THR A 50 -3.83 6.55 11.13
N ASP A 51 -4.19 5.60 10.26
CA ASP A 51 -5.39 5.69 9.42
C ASP A 51 -6.55 4.83 9.92
N ASN A 52 -6.30 3.88 10.82
CA ASN A 52 -7.26 2.88 11.30
C ASN A 52 -8.10 2.29 10.15
N PRO A 53 -7.48 1.70 9.14
CA PRO A 53 -8.16 1.31 7.92
C PRO A 53 -8.92 -0.01 8.10
N HIS A 54 -10.01 -0.18 7.36
CA HIS A 54 -10.77 -1.44 7.34
C HIS A 54 -10.21 -2.46 6.33
N LEU A 55 -9.56 -2.00 5.25
CA LEU A 55 -8.89 -2.77 4.19
C LEU A 55 -9.74 -3.90 3.60
N ILE A 56 -10.97 -3.61 3.28
CA ILE A 56 -11.85 -4.50 2.50
C ILE A 56 -12.47 -3.71 1.34
N PRO A 57 -12.89 -4.38 0.27
CA PRO A 57 -13.68 -3.77 -0.79
C PRO A 57 -14.98 -3.19 -0.24
N ARG A 58 -15.43 -2.04 -0.76
CA ARG A 58 -16.61 -1.30 -0.28
C ARG A 58 -17.58 -0.99 -1.42
N GLY A 59 -18.77 -0.47 -1.06
CA GLY A 59 -19.80 -0.09 -2.03
C GLY A 59 -20.32 -1.29 -2.78
N GLU A 60 -20.46 -1.18 -4.10
CA GLU A 60 -20.92 -2.25 -4.98
C GLU A 60 -20.00 -3.47 -5.01
N PHE A 61 -18.74 -3.31 -4.56
CA PHE A 61 -17.75 -4.39 -4.48
C PHE A 61 -17.76 -5.13 -3.15
N ALA A 62 -18.60 -4.75 -2.19
CA ALA A 62 -18.71 -5.40 -0.90
C ALA A 62 -19.43 -6.75 -1.00
N GLY A 63 -18.98 -7.75 -0.24
CA GLY A 63 -19.73 -8.99 -0.01
C GLY A 63 -19.71 -10.04 -1.11
N TYR A 64 -18.95 -9.85 -2.19
CA TYR A 64 -18.75 -10.91 -3.19
C TYR A 64 -17.66 -11.89 -2.75
N ALA A 65 -17.91 -13.18 -2.82
CA ALA A 65 -16.99 -14.34 -2.76
C ALA A 65 -15.70 -14.17 -1.91
N GLY A 66 -15.84 -13.71 -0.65
CA GLY A 66 -14.73 -13.55 0.27
C GLY A 66 -14.00 -12.22 0.12
N ASN A 67 -13.52 -11.69 1.24
CA ASN A 67 -12.66 -10.52 1.26
C ASN A 67 -11.19 -10.96 1.19
N PRO A 68 -10.29 -10.15 0.61
CA PRO A 68 -8.86 -10.42 0.62
C PRO A 68 -8.34 -10.53 2.05
N ILE A 69 -7.27 -11.31 2.24
CA ILE A 69 -6.56 -11.40 3.52
C ILE A 69 -5.93 -10.04 3.82
N ARG A 70 -6.11 -9.54 5.02
CA ARG A 70 -5.44 -8.32 5.48
C ARG A 70 -4.10 -8.68 6.09
N VAL A 71 -3.02 -8.21 5.51
CA VAL A 71 -1.66 -8.49 5.97
C VAL A 71 -1.03 -7.21 6.49
N ILE A 72 -0.52 -7.25 7.71
CA ILE A 72 0.16 -6.14 8.36
C ILE A 72 1.61 -6.53 8.58
N CYS A 73 2.55 -5.75 8.07
CA CYS A 73 3.98 -6.00 8.21
C CYS A 73 4.65 -4.92 9.07
N GLY A 74 5.43 -5.33 10.07
CA GLY A 74 6.19 -4.44 10.94
C GLY A 74 6.11 -4.83 12.42
N GLU A 75 6.92 -4.15 13.24
CA GLU A 75 7.14 -4.54 14.65
C GLU A 75 6.39 -3.68 15.68
N GLN A 76 5.74 -2.57 15.23
CA GLN A 76 5.03 -1.70 16.16
C GLN A 76 3.82 -2.42 16.76
N GLU A 77 3.55 -2.16 18.04
CA GLU A 77 2.34 -2.64 18.69
C GLU A 77 1.10 -1.95 18.09
N LEU A 78 0.07 -2.74 17.85
CA LEU A 78 -1.16 -2.28 17.20
C LEU A 78 -2.28 -2.13 18.24
N PRO A 79 -3.10 -1.07 18.15
CA PRO A 79 -4.29 -0.97 18.99
C PRO A 79 -5.24 -2.13 18.73
N GLN A 80 -5.65 -2.83 19.76
CA GLN A 80 -6.50 -4.03 19.64
C GLN A 80 -7.89 -3.71 19.10
N GLU A 81 -8.37 -2.49 19.32
CA GLU A 81 -9.65 -1.96 18.83
C GLU A 81 -9.61 -1.48 17.38
N SER A 82 -8.47 -1.62 16.68
CA SER A 82 -8.37 -1.20 15.27
C SER A 82 -9.37 -1.96 14.40
N GLN A 83 -10.03 -1.25 13.47
CA GLN A 83 -11.05 -1.81 12.58
C GLN A 83 -10.56 -3.02 11.77
N ILE A 84 -9.25 -3.08 11.50
CA ILE A 84 -8.62 -4.18 10.75
C ILE A 84 -8.72 -5.53 11.47
N PHE A 85 -9.04 -5.57 12.77
CA PHE A 85 -9.17 -6.80 13.55
C PHE A 85 -10.62 -7.32 13.67
N ASP A 86 -11.57 -6.69 13.00
CA ASP A 86 -12.93 -7.21 12.97
C ASP A 86 -13.04 -8.53 12.19
N SER A 87 -14.22 -9.16 12.26
CA SER A 87 -14.48 -10.47 11.63
C SER A 87 -14.77 -10.40 10.14
N ALA A 88 -14.70 -9.23 9.50
CA ALA A 88 -15.05 -9.05 8.08
C ALA A 88 -14.06 -9.74 7.12
N ALA A 89 -12.81 -9.91 7.52
CA ALA A 89 -11.79 -10.64 6.76
C ALA A 89 -10.73 -11.24 7.70
N GLN A 90 -10.02 -12.25 7.22
CA GLN A 90 -8.85 -12.76 7.93
C GLN A 90 -7.79 -11.66 8.04
N THR A 91 -7.19 -11.51 9.23
CA THR A 91 -6.07 -10.58 9.45
C THR A 91 -4.85 -11.35 9.93
N VAL A 92 -3.72 -11.10 9.30
CA VAL A 92 -2.42 -11.71 9.62
C VAL A 92 -1.42 -10.60 9.92
N VAL A 93 -0.75 -10.69 11.07
CA VAL A 93 0.29 -9.75 11.48
C VAL A 93 1.64 -10.45 11.37
N VAL A 94 2.50 -9.93 10.50
CA VAL A 94 3.89 -10.35 10.37
C VAL A 94 4.75 -9.40 11.20
N LYS A 95 5.10 -9.81 12.42
CA LYS A 95 5.93 -9.03 13.36
C LYS A 95 7.41 -9.09 12.96
N SER A 96 7.73 -8.57 11.78
CA SER A 96 9.09 -8.51 11.26
C SER A 96 9.25 -7.34 10.30
N LYS A 97 10.48 -6.86 10.16
CA LYS A 97 10.93 -5.97 9.07
C LYS A 97 11.64 -6.73 7.97
N ASP A 98 11.96 -7.99 8.21
CA ASP A 98 12.56 -8.88 7.23
C ASP A 98 11.49 -9.29 6.20
N LEU A 99 11.74 -8.95 4.96
CA LEU A 99 10.81 -9.21 3.86
C LEU A 99 10.79 -10.68 3.43
N ASP A 100 11.83 -11.45 3.73
CA ASP A 100 11.83 -12.89 3.47
C ASP A 100 10.80 -13.59 4.36
N VAL A 101 10.69 -13.17 5.63
CA VAL A 101 9.64 -13.65 6.55
C VAL A 101 8.23 -13.28 6.06
N LEU A 102 8.07 -12.08 5.47
CA LEU A 102 6.80 -11.67 4.86
C LEU A 102 6.45 -12.58 3.67
N VAL A 103 7.41 -12.80 2.76
CA VAL A 103 7.21 -13.62 1.55
C VAL A 103 6.90 -15.06 1.93
N GLU A 104 7.63 -15.64 2.88
CA GLU A 104 7.36 -17.00 3.38
C GLU A 104 5.92 -17.10 3.93
N ARG A 105 5.50 -16.12 4.73
CA ARG A 105 4.15 -16.10 5.28
C ARG A 105 3.05 -15.96 4.23
N LEU A 106 3.26 -15.15 3.19
CA LEU A 106 2.33 -15.02 2.06
C LEU A 106 2.22 -16.35 1.29
N ASN A 107 3.34 -17.04 1.06
CA ASN A 107 3.38 -18.34 0.40
C ASN A 107 2.61 -19.41 1.22
N GLU A 108 2.80 -19.47 2.54
CA GLU A 108 2.05 -20.37 3.43
C GLU A 108 0.53 -20.17 3.36
N LEU A 109 0.11 -18.91 3.14
CA LEU A 109 -1.29 -18.54 3.01
C LEU A 109 -1.87 -18.81 1.60
N GLY A 110 -1.04 -19.24 0.64
CA GLY A 110 -1.43 -19.48 -0.74
C GLY A 110 -1.72 -18.19 -1.51
N VAL A 111 -1.16 -17.07 -1.09
CA VAL A 111 -1.35 -15.75 -1.72
C VAL A 111 -0.50 -15.67 -2.99
N ASN A 112 -1.12 -15.38 -4.13
CA ASN A 112 -0.46 -15.17 -5.42
C ASN A 112 -0.43 -13.69 -5.83
N HIS A 113 -1.45 -12.93 -5.46
CA HIS A 113 -1.55 -11.51 -5.77
C HIS A 113 -1.70 -10.67 -4.50
N VAL A 114 -0.69 -9.85 -4.23
CA VAL A 114 -0.67 -8.90 -3.11
C VAL A 114 -0.92 -7.48 -3.62
N PHE A 115 -1.97 -6.84 -3.11
CA PHE A 115 -2.24 -5.42 -3.32
C PHE A 115 -1.63 -4.61 -2.18
N VAL A 116 -0.57 -3.87 -2.49
CA VAL A 116 0.23 -3.13 -1.49
C VAL A 116 -0.28 -1.70 -1.37
N GLU A 117 -0.87 -1.38 -0.23
CA GLU A 117 -1.29 -0.02 0.16
C GLU A 117 -0.41 0.52 1.29
N ALA A 118 0.87 0.22 1.24
CA ALA A 118 1.83 0.61 2.26
C ALA A 118 2.34 2.05 2.07
N GLY A 119 2.74 2.64 3.18
CA GLY A 119 3.48 3.89 3.16
C GLY A 119 4.90 3.74 2.57
N PRO A 120 5.59 4.87 2.31
CA PRO A 120 6.84 4.88 1.55
C PRO A 120 7.94 3.95 2.10
N THR A 121 8.05 3.78 3.40
CA THR A 121 9.11 2.95 4.01
C THR A 121 9.00 1.48 3.60
N LEU A 122 7.83 0.87 3.79
CA LEU A 122 7.63 -0.54 3.42
C LEU A 122 7.62 -0.72 1.91
N ALA A 123 6.96 0.18 1.17
CA ALA A 123 6.90 0.11 -0.28
C ALA A 123 8.30 0.23 -0.91
N SER A 124 9.15 1.15 -0.44
CA SER A 124 10.52 1.28 -0.93
C SER A 124 11.37 0.05 -0.63
N ALA A 125 11.27 -0.50 0.59
CA ALA A 125 11.99 -1.73 0.92
C ALA A 125 11.57 -2.90 0.01
N MET A 126 10.28 -3.02 -0.33
CA MET A 126 9.80 -4.07 -1.25
C MET A 126 10.30 -3.86 -2.68
N VAL A 127 10.41 -2.61 -3.14
CA VAL A 127 11.00 -2.29 -4.44
C VAL A 127 12.48 -2.64 -4.47
N ASP A 128 13.24 -2.30 -3.42
CA ASP A 128 14.66 -2.64 -3.29
C ASP A 128 14.93 -4.15 -3.34
N HIS A 129 13.99 -4.94 -2.82
CA HIS A 129 14.04 -6.40 -2.83
C HIS A 129 13.40 -7.02 -4.09
N CYS A 130 13.10 -6.21 -5.12
CA CYS A 130 12.48 -6.66 -6.37
C CYS A 130 11.16 -7.44 -6.16
N LEU A 131 10.36 -7.05 -5.16
CA LEU A 131 9.08 -7.66 -4.82
C LEU A 131 7.87 -6.94 -5.42
N MET A 132 8.09 -5.97 -6.31
CA MET A 132 7.04 -5.18 -6.95
C MET A 132 7.06 -5.39 -8.46
N ASP A 133 5.99 -5.96 -9.00
CA ASP A 133 5.83 -6.21 -10.43
C ASP A 133 5.10 -5.06 -11.13
N GLU A 134 4.24 -4.34 -10.40
CA GLU A 134 3.38 -3.30 -10.97
C GLU A 134 3.23 -2.12 -10.01
N LEU A 135 3.25 -0.92 -10.57
CA LEU A 135 2.93 0.33 -9.85
C LEU A 135 1.67 0.97 -10.47
N VAL A 136 0.61 1.06 -9.68
CA VAL A 136 -0.61 1.82 -9.99
C VAL A 136 -0.56 3.18 -9.29
N MET A 137 -0.31 4.24 -10.06
CA MET A 137 -0.19 5.60 -9.53
C MET A 137 -1.40 6.46 -9.89
N TYR A 138 -2.13 6.92 -8.89
CA TYR A 138 -3.15 7.96 -9.03
C TYR A 138 -2.51 9.32 -8.81
N GLN A 139 -2.24 10.03 -9.89
CA GLN A 139 -1.58 11.33 -9.84
C GLN A 139 -2.61 12.46 -9.76
N ALA A 140 -2.62 13.20 -8.65
CA ALA A 140 -3.45 14.37 -8.49
C ALA A 140 -2.80 15.60 -9.16
N PRO A 141 -3.57 16.47 -9.85
CA PRO A 141 -3.07 17.70 -10.48
C PRO A 141 -2.85 18.81 -9.44
N THR A 142 -2.13 18.50 -8.35
CA THR A 142 -1.86 19.40 -7.23
C THR A 142 -0.38 19.36 -6.86
N LEU A 143 0.08 20.40 -6.17
CA LEU A 143 1.44 20.53 -5.64
C LEU A 143 1.37 20.76 -4.14
N LEU A 144 2.16 20.03 -3.35
CA LEU A 144 2.25 20.19 -1.90
C LEU A 144 3.59 20.79 -1.43
N GLY A 145 4.61 20.84 -2.29
CA GLY A 145 5.93 21.38 -1.95
C GLY A 145 6.63 20.57 -0.87
N THR A 146 6.61 21.07 0.37
CA THR A 146 7.15 20.34 1.53
C THR A 146 6.13 19.31 1.99
N GLY A 147 6.38 18.04 1.73
CA GLY A 147 5.48 16.95 2.12
C GLY A 147 6.21 15.61 2.07
N LYS A 148 5.52 14.56 2.49
CA LYS A 148 6.07 13.22 2.51
C LYS A 148 6.12 12.66 1.09
N GLN A 149 7.28 12.22 0.63
CA GLN A 149 7.44 11.58 -0.67
C GLN A 149 6.74 10.22 -0.71
N PHE A 150 6.33 9.76 -1.90
CA PHE A 150 5.69 8.45 -2.05
C PHE A 150 6.70 7.30 -1.94
N PHE A 151 7.99 7.54 -2.09
CA PHE A 151 9.05 6.57 -1.83
C PHE A 151 10.19 7.19 -1.00
N ALA A 152 10.99 6.33 -0.38
CA ALA A 152 12.05 6.70 0.55
C ALA A 152 13.36 5.99 0.15
N PHE A 153 13.86 6.28 -1.06
CA PHE A 153 15.16 5.81 -1.53
C PHE A 153 16.23 6.86 -1.28
N ASP A 154 17.41 6.41 -0.92
CA ASP A 154 18.63 7.24 -0.85
C ASP A 154 19.41 7.20 -2.18
N TYR A 155 18.95 6.44 -3.15
CA TYR A 155 19.52 6.27 -4.49
C TYR A 155 18.40 6.24 -5.55
N PRO A 156 18.65 6.38 -6.84
CA PRO A 156 19.97 6.54 -7.48
C PRO A 156 20.57 7.92 -7.29
N THR A 157 21.89 7.97 -7.22
CA THR A 157 22.63 9.23 -7.09
C THR A 157 23.02 9.83 -8.44
N THR A 158 22.91 9.04 -9.51
CA THR A 158 23.18 9.47 -10.88
C THR A 158 22.03 9.11 -11.81
N ILE A 159 21.90 9.82 -12.92
CA ILE A 159 20.86 9.55 -13.93
C ILE A 159 21.08 8.18 -14.61
N THR A 160 22.28 7.64 -14.61
CA THR A 160 22.60 6.33 -15.18
C THR A 160 22.05 5.18 -14.34
N ASP A 161 21.90 5.38 -13.06
CA ASP A 161 21.47 4.36 -12.09
C ASP A 161 19.94 4.39 -11.87
N GLN A 162 19.22 5.23 -12.62
CA GLN A 162 17.78 5.37 -12.48
C GLN A 162 17.06 4.03 -12.70
N MET A 163 16.08 3.76 -11.85
CA MET A 163 15.15 2.65 -12.05
C MET A 163 14.26 2.95 -13.27
N ARG A 164 14.13 1.99 -14.17
CA ARG A 164 13.28 2.12 -15.36
C ARG A 164 12.09 1.18 -15.26
N LEU A 165 10.94 1.68 -15.68
CA LEU A 165 9.73 0.89 -15.84
C LEU A 165 9.62 0.47 -17.32
N ASP A 166 9.35 -0.81 -17.56
CA ASP A 166 9.33 -1.36 -18.94
C ASP A 166 8.05 -1.01 -19.70
N HIS A 167 6.93 -0.84 -18.97
CA HIS A 167 5.62 -0.51 -19.52
C HIS A 167 4.96 0.63 -18.78
N ILE A 168 4.35 1.57 -19.50
CA ILE A 168 3.49 2.62 -18.96
C ILE A 168 2.18 2.62 -19.73
N SER A 169 1.06 2.46 -19.02
CA SER A 169 -0.29 2.64 -19.54
C SER A 169 -1.02 3.75 -18.76
N THR A 170 -1.94 4.47 -19.39
CA THR A 170 -2.72 5.57 -18.78
C THR A 170 -4.22 5.36 -19.02
#